data_2fb180557eeda05f2ec2a137cf78727b
#
_entry.id   2fb180557eeda05f2ec2a137cf78727b
#
_cell.length_a   1.000
_cell.length_b   1.000
_cell.length_c   1.000
_cell.angle_alpha   90.00
_cell.angle_beta   90.00
_cell.angle_gamma   90.00
#
_symmetry.space_group_name_H-M   'P 1'
#
loop_
_entity.id
_entity.type
_entity.pdbx_description
1 polymer ?
#
loop_
_entity_poly.entity_id
_entity_poly.type
_entity_poly.pdbx_seq_one_letter_code
_entity_poly.pdbx_strand_id
1 'polypeptide(L)'
;MATYGALAAIVPQIKTRTSLHVAPSNKLVEAKISIAHQSPYPVRVRIGVSSGALLAFAPSNYILYDLEIAAGETYETQTLYYANEQSLVVYSDSDATSFLVHGEVLDNPVGSGFLNSMLLTNGRTNTSLYTVPTGEDVELSIFISNQSSQPTRFRIGILEDGQTQLQTSNYLNYNTKLFPRTFYQRTDIKATGDQQIIVWAEDPNVLSFAVYGKFKYNIIATDFSVNGNFTVV
;
A
#
# COMPACT_ATOMS: atom_id res chain seq x y z
N MET A 1 21.48 5.36 -9.60
CA MET A 1 20.05 5.56 -9.27
C MET A 1 19.99 6.43 -8.02
N ALA A 2 19.13 7.46 -7.97
CA ALA A 2 18.96 8.25 -6.75
C ALA A 2 18.45 7.34 -5.63
N THR A 3 19.04 7.47 -4.45
CA THR A 3 18.65 6.70 -3.26
C THR A 3 17.83 7.54 -2.28
N TYR A 4 17.76 8.83 -2.52
CA TYR A 4 17.00 9.80 -1.72
C TYR A 4 16.58 10.99 -2.60
N GLY A 5 15.39 11.53 -2.37
CA GLY A 5 14.82 12.68 -3.07
C GLY A 5 13.90 12.28 -4.21
N ALA A 6 14.00 12.92 -5.37
CA ALA A 6 13.22 12.56 -6.56
C ALA A 6 13.73 11.26 -7.17
N LEU A 7 12.91 10.22 -7.15
CA LEU A 7 13.25 8.88 -7.63
C LEU A 7 12.87 8.69 -9.10
N ALA A 8 11.70 9.19 -9.52
CA ALA A 8 11.25 9.17 -10.90
C ALA A 8 10.17 10.23 -11.15
N ALA A 9 10.03 10.67 -12.40
CA ALA A 9 8.95 11.56 -12.83
C ALA A 9 8.49 11.18 -14.23
N ILE A 10 7.19 11.33 -14.51
CA ILE A 10 6.60 11.07 -15.81
C ILE A 10 5.34 11.90 -16.05
N VAL A 11 5.10 12.23 -17.30
CA VAL A 11 3.77 12.56 -17.84
C VAL A 11 3.30 11.32 -18.61
N PRO A 12 2.34 10.53 -18.09
CA PRO A 12 1.94 9.30 -18.75
C PRO A 12 1.19 9.59 -20.05
N GLN A 13 1.25 8.66 -20.98
CA GLN A 13 0.38 8.71 -22.14
C GLN A 13 -1.08 8.64 -21.68
N ILE A 14 -1.91 9.52 -22.26
CA ILE A 14 -3.35 9.63 -21.95
C ILE A 14 -4.05 8.27 -22.00
N LYS A 15 -4.83 7.97 -20.98
CA LYS A 15 -5.62 6.73 -20.84
C LYS A 15 -4.79 5.43 -20.89
N THR A 16 -3.49 5.53 -20.60
CA THR A 16 -2.57 4.38 -20.58
C THR A 16 -2.00 4.17 -19.20
N ARG A 17 -2.01 2.93 -18.73
CA ARG A 17 -1.28 2.55 -17.50
C ARG A 17 0.22 2.56 -17.80
N THR A 18 0.96 3.29 -16.99
CA THR A 18 2.40 3.48 -17.17
C THR A 18 3.13 3.15 -15.88
N SER A 19 4.22 2.39 -15.96
CA SER A 19 5.12 2.19 -14.82
C SER A 19 5.86 3.50 -14.55
N LEU A 20 5.70 4.05 -13.35
CA LEU A 20 6.38 5.26 -12.92
C LEU A 20 7.75 4.94 -12.32
N HIS A 21 7.81 3.94 -11.46
CA HIS A 21 9.04 3.52 -10.80
C HIS A 21 8.98 2.04 -10.46
N VAL A 22 10.12 1.36 -10.54
CA VAL A 22 10.28 -0.04 -10.12
C VAL A 22 11.25 -0.07 -8.96
N ALA A 23 10.87 -0.70 -7.86
CA ALA A 23 11.76 -0.91 -6.73
C ALA A 23 12.96 -1.77 -7.17
N PRO A 24 14.20 -1.40 -6.85
CA PRO A 24 15.34 -2.25 -7.14
C PRO A 24 15.25 -3.59 -6.42
N SER A 25 15.88 -4.60 -6.97
CA SER A 25 15.97 -5.93 -6.33
C SER A 25 16.59 -5.81 -4.93
N ASN A 26 16.01 -6.50 -3.95
CA ASN A 26 16.44 -6.48 -2.54
C ASN A 26 16.41 -5.09 -1.88
N LYS A 27 15.61 -4.16 -2.39
CA LYS A 27 15.42 -2.84 -1.78
C LYS A 27 13.96 -2.60 -1.45
N LEU A 28 13.75 -1.81 -0.40
CA LEU A 28 12.48 -1.20 -0.03
C LEU A 28 12.47 0.24 -0.49
N VAL A 29 11.40 0.67 -1.12
CA VAL A 29 11.15 2.07 -1.45
C VAL A 29 10.09 2.60 -0.50
N GLU A 30 10.43 3.64 0.22
CA GLU A 30 9.53 4.43 1.03
C GLU A 30 9.33 5.77 0.34
N ALA A 31 8.15 6.03 -0.22
CA ALA A 31 7.95 7.19 -1.07
C ALA A 31 6.53 7.74 -1.03
N LYS A 32 6.41 8.99 -1.47
CA LYS A 32 5.16 9.66 -1.80
C LYS A 32 5.12 9.96 -3.27
N ILE A 33 3.90 10.17 -3.79
CA ILE A 33 3.68 10.59 -5.17
C ILE A 33 3.02 11.95 -5.14
N SER A 34 3.69 12.95 -5.73
CA SER A 34 3.10 14.24 -6.03
C SER A 34 2.53 14.21 -7.44
N ILE A 35 1.27 14.64 -7.58
CA ILE A 35 0.56 14.74 -8.84
C ILE A 35 0.27 16.20 -9.09
N ALA A 36 0.75 16.76 -10.20
CA ALA A 36 0.46 18.14 -10.60
C ALA A 36 -0.34 18.14 -11.89
N HIS A 37 -1.55 18.73 -11.82
CA HIS A 37 -2.45 18.83 -12.96
C HIS A 37 -2.43 20.25 -13.54
N GLN A 38 -2.08 20.37 -14.82
CA GLN A 38 -1.80 21.64 -15.48
C GLN A 38 -2.88 22.07 -16.49
N SER A 39 -3.96 21.28 -16.63
CA SER A 39 -5.08 21.60 -17.54
C SER A 39 -6.12 22.49 -16.85
N PRO A 40 -6.91 23.28 -17.59
CA PRO A 40 -8.04 24.04 -17.07
C PRO A 40 -9.28 23.17 -16.77
N TYR A 41 -9.23 21.86 -17.04
CA TYR A 41 -10.34 20.93 -16.81
C TYR A 41 -9.92 19.90 -15.76
N PRO A 42 -10.85 19.37 -14.93
CA PRO A 42 -10.50 18.33 -13.97
C PRO A 42 -10.01 17.05 -14.66
N VAL A 43 -9.14 16.30 -13.96
CA VAL A 43 -8.57 15.05 -14.44
C VAL A 43 -8.91 13.91 -13.48
N ARG A 44 -9.02 12.70 -14.00
CA ARG A 44 -9.08 11.47 -13.21
C ARG A 44 -7.77 10.72 -13.29
N VAL A 45 -7.29 10.36 -12.12
CA VAL A 45 -6.02 9.64 -11.97
C VAL A 45 -6.23 8.32 -11.25
N ARG A 46 -5.36 7.36 -11.53
CA ARG A 46 -5.28 6.09 -10.80
C ARG A 46 -3.84 5.83 -10.42
N ILE A 47 -3.66 5.23 -9.27
CA ILE A 47 -2.37 4.76 -8.77
C ILE A 47 -2.55 3.34 -8.25
N GLY A 48 -1.56 2.50 -8.46
CA GLY A 48 -1.53 1.17 -7.91
C GLY A 48 -0.12 0.59 -7.88
N VAL A 49 0.04 -0.54 -7.22
CA VAL A 49 1.30 -1.28 -7.17
C VAL A 49 1.09 -2.67 -7.75
N SER A 50 1.97 -3.04 -8.68
CA SER A 50 2.02 -4.40 -9.24
C SER A 50 3.15 -5.18 -8.58
N SER A 51 2.90 -6.44 -8.27
CA SER A 51 3.92 -7.37 -7.75
C SER A 51 4.90 -7.88 -8.82
N GLY A 52 4.82 -7.36 -10.03
CA GLY A 52 5.66 -7.79 -11.16
C GLY A 52 5.48 -6.88 -12.37
N ALA A 53 5.61 -7.44 -13.57
CA ALA A 53 5.44 -6.70 -14.81
C ALA A 53 4.06 -6.03 -14.90
N LEU A 54 3.97 -4.90 -15.61
CA LEU A 54 2.74 -4.11 -15.81
C LEU A 54 1.56 -4.97 -16.34
N LEU A 55 1.83 -6.03 -17.06
CA LEU A 55 0.83 -6.98 -17.57
C LEU A 55 0.09 -7.75 -16.48
N ALA A 56 0.68 -7.89 -15.29
CA ALA A 56 0.06 -8.57 -14.14
C ALA A 56 -0.85 -7.62 -13.31
N PHE A 57 -1.05 -6.38 -13.75
CA PHE A 57 -1.81 -5.39 -13.01
C PHE A 57 -3.32 -5.69 -13.05
N ALA A 58 -3.91 -5.96 -11.90
CA ALA A 58 -5.32 -6.30 -11.72
C ALA A 58 -6.11 -5.15 -11.06
N PRO A 59 -7.45 -5.15 -11.11
CA PRO A 59 -8.28 -4.18 -10.40
C PRO A 59 -8.01 -4.10 -8.88
N SER A 60 -7.60 -5.21 -8.27
CA SER A 60 -7.21 -5.27 -6.85
C SER A 60 -5.95 -4.46 -6.52
N ASN A 61 -5.11 -4.15 -7.50
CA ASN A 61 -3.86 -3.43 -7.31
C ASN A 61 -4.03 -1.91 -7.13
N TYR A 62 -5.22 -1.36 -7.40
CA TYR A 62 -5.45 0.06 -7.24
C TYR A 62 -5.53 0.48 -5.78
N ILE A 63 -4.73 1.50 -5.43
CA ILE A 63 -4.77 2.24 -4.16
C ILE A 63 -5.60 3.51 -4.29
N LEU A 64 -5.56 4.14 -5.48
CA LEU A 64 -6.44 5.24 -5.89
C LEU A 64 -7.09 4.86 -7.22
N TYR A 65 -8.40 5.04 -7.32
CA TYR A 65 -9.15 4.73 -8.54
C TYR A 65 -10.04 5.89 -8.93
N ASP A 66 -9.79 6.45 -10.12
CA ASP A 66 -10.52 7.59 -10.70
C ASP A 66 -10.64 8.78 -9.72
N LEU A 67 -9.60 9.02 -8.90
CA LEU A 67 -9.53 10.20 -8.07
C LEU A 67 -9.57 11.44 -8.96
N GLU A 68 -10.54 12.32 -8.73
CA GLU A 68 -10.66 13.58 -9.46
C GLU A 68 -9.78 14.65 -8.82
N ILE A 69 -8.91 15.25 -9.64
CA ILE A 69 -8.08 16.41 -9.28
C ILE A 69 -8.60 17.60 -10.07
N ALA A 70 -8.94 18.68 -9.37
CA ALA A 70 -9.47 19.87 -9.99
C ALA A 70 -8.43 20.58 -10.89
N ALA A 71 -8.91 21.44 -11.77
CA ALA A 71 -8.09 22.19 -12.70
C ALA A 71 -6.99 22.99 -11.98
N GLY A 72 -5.73 22.79 -12.38
CA GLY A 72 -4.58 23.50 -11.82
C GLY A 72 -4.18 23.11 -10.41
N GLU A 73 -4.80 22.08 -9.84
CA GLU A 73 -4.49 21.62 -8.49
C GLU A 73 -3.39 20.55 -8.45
N THR A 74 -2.86 20.35 -7.26
CA THR A 74 -1.89 19.30 -6.94
C THR A 74 -2.44 18.38 -5.87
N TYR A 75 -2.03 17.12 -5.92
CA TYR A 75 -2.35 16.13 -4.91
C TYR A 75 -1.07 15.38 -4.51
N GLU A 76 -0.92 15.07 -3.23
CA GLU A 76 0.18 14.23 -2.74
C GLU A 76 -0.39 13.05 -1.96
N THR A 77 0.13 11.85 -2.24
CA THR A 77 -0.23 10.64 -1.48
C THR A 77 0.40 10.67 -0.10
N GLN A 78 -0.14 9.85 0.80
CA GLN A 78 0.61 9.43 1.98
C GLN A 78 1.75 8.48 1.56
N THR A 79 2.62 8.16 2.53
CA THR A 79 3.75 7.26 2.30
C THR A 79 3.29 5.87 1.84
N LEU A 80 3.93 5.38 0.79
CA LEU A 80 3.77 4.06 0.20
C LEU A 80 5.04 3.25 0.40
N TYR A 81 4.87 1.94 0.58
CA TYR A 81 5.98 0.99 0.65
C TYR A 81 5.86 -0.01 -0.50
N TYR A 82 6.91 -0.16 -1.29
CA TYR A 82 7.00 -1.19 -2.33
C TYR A 82 8.45 -1.63 -2.49
N ALA A 83 8.68 -2.90 -2.84
CA ALA A 83 9.99 -3.53 -2.74
C ALA A 83 10.19 -4.60 -3.82
N ASN A 84 11.40 -5.10 -3.97
CA ASN A 84 11.69 -6.32 -4.73
C ASN A 84 11.05 -6.35 -6.12
N GLU A 85 11.40 -5.40 -6.98
CA GLU A 85 10.91 -5.33 -8.37
C GLU A 85 9.40 -5.04 -8.49
N GLN A 86 8.72 -4.73 -7.38
CA GLN A 86 7.37 -4.21 -7.43
C GLN A 86 7.33 -2.88 -8.19
N SER A 87 6.33 -2.71 -9.02
CA SER A 87 6.18 -1.55 -9.90
C SER A 87 5.07 -0.64 -9.42
N LEU A 88 5.40 0.64 -9.25
CA LEU A 88 4.43 1.70 -9.04
C LEU A 88 3.85 2.11 -10.40
N VAL A 89 2.53 1.97 -10.54
CA VAL A 89 1.81 2.18 -11.80
C VAL A 89 0.87 3.36 -11.67
N VAL A 90 0.89 4.23 -12.66
CA VAL A 90 0.03 5.42 -12.75
C VAL A 90 -0.80 5.43 -14.03
N TYR A 91 -1.90 6.16 -13.98
CA TYR A 91 -2.80 6.40 -15.10
C TYR A 91 -3.40 7.81 -14.98
N SER A 92 -3.57 8.47 -16.10
CA SER A 92 -4.29 9.74 -16.21
C SER A 92 -5.20 9.73 -17.45
N ASP A 93 -6.36 10.36 -17.38
CA ASP A 93 -7.19 10.62 -18.55
C ASP A 93 -6.87 11.95 -19.25
N SER A 94 -5.79 12.64 -18.83
CA SER A 94 -5.23 13.85 -19.45
C SER A 94 -3.71 13.70 -19.63
N ASP A 95 -3.20 14.29 -20.70
CA ASP A 95 -1.76 14.43 -21.01
C ASP A 95 -1.08 15.62 -20.31
N ALA A 96 -1.87 16.45 -19.61
CA ALA A 96 -1.38 17.59 -18.84
C ALA A 96 -1.21 17.27 -17.35
N THR A 97 -0.94 16.03 -17.01
CA THR A 97 -0.79 15.58 -15.62
C THR A 97 0.58 14.94 -15.43
N SER A 98 1.38 15.50 -14.54
CA SER A 98 2.68 14.95 -14.16
C SER A 98 2.60 14.20 -12.83
N PHE A 99 3.38 13.13 -12.75
CA PHE A 99 3.58 12.33 -11.53
C PHE A 99 5.07 12.36 -11.17
N LEU A 100 5.37 12.71 -9.93
CA LEU A 100 6.70 12.68 -9.35
C LEU A 100 6.68 11.76 -8.13
N VAL A 101 7.51 10.71 -8.14
CA VAL A 101 7.77 9.91 -6.95
C VAL A 101 9.02 10.44 -6.24
N HIS A 102 8.89 10.71 -4.96
CA HIS A 102 10.00 11.16 -4.12
C HIS A 102 10.00 10.41 -2.79
N GLY A 103 11.17 10.16 -2.26
CA GLY A 103 11.36 9.35 -1.05
C GLY A 103 12.75 8.80 -0.93
N GLU A 104 12.88 7.62 -0.39
CA GLU A 104 14.15 6.95 -0.19
C GLU A 104 14.12 5.47 -0.56
N VAL A 105 15.29 4.96 -0.91
CA VAL A 105 15.53 3.54 -1.22
C VAL A 105 16.39 2.97 -0.10
N LEU A 106 15.81 2.06 0.66
CA LEU A 106 16.39 1.44 1.83
C LEU A 106 16.80 -0.01 1.57
N ASP A 107 17.64 -0.56 2.44
CA ASP A 107 17.80 -2.01 2.50
C ASP A 107 16.46 -2.65 2.89
N ASN A 108 16.09 -3.72 2.18
CA ASN A 108 14.80 -4.35 2.38
C ASN A 108 14.87 -5.34 3.55
N PRO A 109 14.18 -5.08 4.68
CA PRO A 109 13.84 -6.16 5.59
C PRO A 109 13.02 -7.20 4.82
N VAL A 110 13.44 -8.44 4.91
CA VAL A 110 12.78 -9.55 4.18
C VAL A 110 11.26 -9.47 4.39
N GLY A 111 10.52 -9.48 3.30
CA GLY A 111 9.06 -9.44 3.35
C GLY A 111 8.41 -8.05 3.33
N SER A 112 9.16 -6.94 3.48
CA SER A 112 8.58 -5.59 3.43
C SER A 112 8.14 -5.17 2.02
N GLY A 113 7.26 -4.19 1.94
CA GLY A 113 6.74 -3.61 0.70
C GLY A 113 5.23 -3.80 0.54
N PHE A 114 4.77 -3.97 -0.69
CA PHE A 114 3.39 -4.35 -0.99
C PHE A 114 3.21 -5.84 -0.67
N LEU A 115 2.34 -6.16 0.27
CA LEU A 115 2.20 -7.50 0.82
C LEU A 115 1.09 -8.29 0.15
N ASN A 116 -0.08 -7.68 -0.02
CA ASN A 116 -1.23 -8.30 -0.68
C ASN A 116 -2.25 -7.27 -1.15
N SER A 117 -3.09 -7.67 -2.09
CA SER A 117 -4.30 -6.94 -2.45
C SER A 117 -5.42 -7.87 -2.86
N MET A 118 -6.66 -7.41 -2.67
CA MET A 118 -7.84 -8.11 -3.14
C MET A 118 -8.96 -7.15 -3.53
N LEU A 119 -9.75 -7.58 -4.48
CA LEU A 119 -11.08 -7.05 -4.76
C LEU A 119 -12.08 -8.03 -4.13
N LEU A 120 -12.85 -7.57 -3.13
CA LEU A 120 -13.80 -8.47 -2.46
C LEU A 120 -14.94 -8.84 -3.39
N THR A 121 -14.97 -10.12 -3.78
CA THR A 121 -16.01 -10.67 -4.69
C THR A 121 -17.28 -11.05 -3.95
N ASN A 122 -17.19 -11.28 -2.63
CA ASN A 122 -18.33 -11.62 -1.77
C ASN A 122 -18.61 -10.45 -0.83
N GLY A 123 -19.75 -9.76 -1.06
CA GLY A 123 -20.22 -8.75 -0.11
C GLY A 123 -20.61 -9.35 1.23
N ARG A 124 -20.50 -8.55 2.30
CA ARG A 124 -20.92 -8.88 3.67
C ARG A 124 -20.24 -10.09 4.31
N THR A 125 -19.04 -10.44 3.84
CA THR A 125 -18.25 -11.55 4.34
C THR A 125 -16.92 -11.05 4.88
N ASN A 126 -16.56 -11.48 6.10
CA ASN A 126 -15.22 -11.24 6.65
C ASN A 126 -14.21 -12.09 5.87
N THR A 127 -13.17 -11.43 5.37
CA THR A 127 -12.13 -12.06 4.53
C THR A 127 -10.77 -11.67 5.05
N SER A 128 -9.85 -12.63 5.18
CA SER A 128 -8.47 -12.36 5.55
C SER A 128 -7.76 -11.67 4.38
N LEU A 129 -7.32 -10.44 4.60
CA LEU A 129 -6.49 -9.70 3.65
C LEU A 129 -5.03 -10.10 3.76
N TYR A 130 -4.55 -10.29 5.00
CA TYR A 130 -3.16 -10.62 5.26
C TYR A 130 -3.02 -11.34 6.60
N THR A 131 -2.10 -12.31 6.68
CA THR A 131 -1.68 -12.95 7.92
C THR A 131 -0.22 -12.63 8.16
N VAL A 132 0.10 -12.09 9.33
CA VAL A 132 1.49 -11.81 9.71
C VAL A 132 2.22 -13.13 9.91
N PRO A 133 3.42 -13.31 9.32
CA PRO A 133 4.19 -14.53 9.52
C PRO A 133 4.55 -14.74 10.99
N THR A 134 4.56 -16.01 11.41
CA THR A 134 4.92 -16.40 12.80
C THR A 134 6.26 -15.83 13.21
N GLY A 135 6.30 -15.18 14.36
CA GLY A 135 7.52 -14.62 14.96
C GLY A 135 7.94 -13.27 14.38
N GLU A 136 7.15 -12.68 13.46
CA GLU A 136 7.45 -11.40 12.86
C GLU A 136 6.60 -10.28 13.48
N ASP A 137 7.20 -9.08 13.57
CA ASP A 137 6.53 -7.83 13.89
C ASP A 137 6.49 -6.95 12.65
N VAL A 138 5.33 -6.39 12.35
CA VAL A 138 5.14 -5.55 11.16
C VAL A 138 4.34 -4.30 11.46
N GLU A 139 4.72 -3.20 10.84
CA GLU A 139 3.93 -1.98 10.76
C GLU A 139 3.23 -1.93 9.40
N LEU A 140 1.90 -1.90 9.41
CA LEU A 140 1.07 -2.02 8.23
C LEU A 140 0.36 -0.71 7.89
N SER A 141 0.15 -0.52 6.60
CA SER A 141 -0.76 0.48 6.04
C SER A 141 -1.76 -0.21 5.12
N ILE A 142 -3.03 0.17 5.23
CA ILE A 142 -4.12 -0.38 4.39
C ILE A 142 -4.71 0.76 3.57
N PHE A 143 -4.80 0.53 2.27
CA PHE A 143 -5.52 1.39 1.35
C PHE A 143 -6.79 0.70 0.88
N ILE A 144 -7.87 1.46 0.82
CA ILE A 144 -9.16 0.99 0.34
C ILE A 144 -9.64 1.97 -0.71
N SER A 145 -9.90 1.50 -1.93
CA SER A 145 -10.40 2.34 -3.02
C SER A 145 -11.79 1.89 -3.45
N ASN A 146 -12.73 2.82 -3.49
CA ASN A 146 -14.07 2.57 -4.04
C ASN A 146 -14.04 2.79 -5.55
N GLN A 147 -14.10 1.69 -6.31
CA GLN A 147 -14.08 1.69 -7.78
C GLN A 147 -15.46 1.90 -8.40
N SER A 148 -16.52 1.99 -7.58
CA SER A 148 -17.88 2.13 -8.04
C SER A 148 -18.34 3.60 -8.13
N SER A 149 -19.49 3.81 -8.75
CA SER A 149 -20.19 5.11 -8.79
C SER A 149 -21.16 5.30 -7.63
N GLN A 150 -21.20 4.38 -6.67
CA GLN A 150 -22.08 4.43 -5.51
C GLN A 150 -21.27 4.41 -4.20
N PRO A 151 -21.76 5.04 -3.15
CA PRO A 151 -21.15 4.89 -1.83
C PRO A 151 -21.35 3.47 -1.31
N THR A 152 -20.36 2.97 -0.58
CA THR A 152 -20.41 1.67 0.09
C THR A 152 -19.83 1.75 1.49
N ARG A 153 -19.85 0.67 2.25
CA ARG A 153 -19.28 0.60 3.58
C ARG A 153 -18.26 -0.50 3.69
N PHE A 154 -17.29 -0.29 4.58
CA PHE A 154 -16.28 -1.28 4.89
C PHE A 154 -16.02 -1.43 6.38
N ARG A 155 -15.32 -2.49 6.73
CA ARG A 155 -14.77 -2.74 8.06
C ARG A 155 -13.33 -3.22 7.92
N ILE A 156 -12.51 -2.89 8.91
CA ILE A 156 -11.17 -3.43 9.11
C ILE A 156 -11.09 -3.93 10.54
N GLY A 157 -10.56 -5.11 10.75
CA GLY A 157 -10.31 -5.68 12.08
C GLY A 157 -9.01 -6.44 12.14
N ILE A 158 -8.51 -6.65 13.36
CA ILE A 158 -7.38 -7.54 13.64
C ILE A 158 -7.93 -8.75 14.37
N LEU A 159 -7.73 -9.91 13.78
CA LEU A 159 -8.03 -11.18 14.42
C LEU A 159 -6.77 -11.65 15.15
N GLU A 160 -6.87 -11.79 16.46
CA GLU A 160 -5.79 -12.28 17.31
C GLU A 160 -5.47 -13.74 17.02
N ASP A 161 -4.24 -14.15 17.32
CA ASP A 161 -3.85 -15.54 17.23
C ASP A 161 -4.78 -16.45 18.04
N GLY A 162 -5.13 -17.60 17.47
CA GLY A 162 -6.07 -18.57 18.05
C GLY A 162 -7.55 -18.19 18.02
N GLN A 163 -7.91 -16.97 17.60
CA GLN A 163 -9.31 -16.58 17.38
C GLN A 163 -9.79 -17.02 16.00
N THR A 164 -11.07 -17.44 15.93
CA THR A 164 -11.72 -17.84 14.67
C THR A 164 -12.71 -16.82 14.15
N GLN A 165 -13.07 -15.81 14.98
CA GLN A 165 -14.06 -14.78 14.63
C GLN A 165 -13.70 -13.44 15.26
N LEU A 166 -13.91 -12.35 14.51
CA LEU A 166 -13.77 -11.01 15.03
C LEU A 166 -14.80 -10.72 16.13
N GLN A 167 -14.32 -10.25 17.25
CA GLN A 167 -15.13 -9.67 18.32
C GLN A 167 -15.34 -8.16 18.09
N THR A 168 -16.29 -7.55 18.81
CA THR A 168 -16.56 -6.12 18.68
C THR A 168 -15.33 -5.26 19.00
N SER A 169 -14.46 -5.70 19.89
CA SER A 169 -13.21 -5.04 20.29
C SER A 169 -12.11 -5.10 19.24
N ASN A 170 -12.20 -6.00 18.25
CA ASN A 170 -11.15 -6.20 17.25
C ASN A 170 -11.21 -5.21 16.07
N TYR A 171 -12.27 -4.41 15.97
CA TYR A 171 -12.43 -3.51 14.83
C TYR A 171 -11.57 -2.25 14.97
N LEU A 172 -10.76 -1.99 13.95
CA LEU A 172 -10.10 -0.70 13.72
C LEU A 172 -11.05 0.31 13.06
N ASN A 173 -11.91 -0.19 12.16
CA ASN A 173 -12.96 0.57 11.48
C ASN A 173 -14.23 -0.30 11.41
N TYR A 174 -15.37 0.30 11.73
CA TYR A 174 -16.65 -0.40 11.71
C TYR A 174 -17.69 0.39 10.91
N ASN A 175 -18.24 -0.24 9.86
CA ASN A 175 -19.26 0.36 8.98
C ASN A 175 -18.89 1.75 8.44
N THR A 176 -17.61 2.00 8.21
CA THR A 176 -17.13 3.28 7.67
C THR A 176 -17.64 3.46 6.24
N LYS A 177 -18.31 4.59 5.97
CA LYS A 177 -18.80 4.93 4.62
C LYS A 177 -17.65 5.43 3.74
N LEU A 178 -17.56 4.89 2.54
CA LEU A 178 -16.63 5.33 1.50
C LEU A 178 -17.41 5.82 0.28
N PHE A 179 -17.20 7.08 -0.08
CA PHE A 179 -17.90 7.71 -1.20
C PHE A 179 -17.42 7.18 -2.55
N PRO A 180 -18.20 7.38 -3.64
CA PRO A 180 -17.81 6.96 -4.98
C PRO A 180 -16.45 7.50 -5.38
N ARG A 181 -15.60 6.65 -5.96
CA ARG A 181 -14.28 7.03 -6.51
C ARG A 181 -13.37 7.76 -5.53
N THR A 182 -13.59 7.56 -4.25
CA THR A 182 -12.71 8.01 -3.19
C THR A 182 -11.92 6.84 -2.62
N PHE A 183 -10.96 7.16 -1.78
CA PHE A 183 -10.16 6.16 -1.08
C PHE A 183 -10.16 6.44 0.42
N TYR A 184 -9.79 5.44 1.17
CA TYR A 184 -9.52 5.52 2.60
C TYR A 184 -8.15 4.90 2.87
N GLN A 185 -7.41 5.49 3.77
CA GLN A 185 -6.12 4.97 4.22
C GLN A 185 -6.11 4.85 5.73
N ARG A 186 -5.55 3.74 6.21
CA ARG A 186 -5.21 3.52 7.61
C ARG A 186 -3.74 3.17 7.70
N THR A 187 -2.98 3.97 8.44
CA THR A 187 -1.53 3.79 8.67
C THR A 187 -1.27 3.36 10.10
N ASP A 188 -0.02 3.04 10.38
CA ASP A 188 0.50 2.78 11.73
C ASP A 188 -0.20 1.62 12.46
N ILE A 189 -0.71 0.65 11.70
CA ILE A 189 -1.26 -0.58 12.26
C ILE A 189 -0.10 -1.48 12.66
N LYS A 190 0.06 -1.73 13.94
CA LYS A 190 1.06 -2.67 14.45
C LYS A 190 0.43 -4.04 14.60
N ALA A 191 1.06 -5.04 14.01
CA ALA A 191 0.62 -6.43 14.08
C ALA A 191 1.83 -7.33 14.30
N THR A 192 1.61 -8.45 14.96
CA THR A 192 2.62 -9.44 15.32
C THR A 192 2.22 -10.82 14.81
N GLY A 193 3.14 -11.77 14.86
CA GLY A 193 2.98 -13.10 14.28
C GLY A 193 1.64 -13.74 14.52
N ASP A 194 1.13 -14.41 13.48
CA ASP A 194 -0.15 -15.12 13.40
C ASP A 194 -1.42 -14.26 13.48
N GLN A 195 -1.31 -12.95 13.80
CA GLN A 195 -2.44 -12.02 13.69
C GLN A 195 -2.88 -11.85 12.23
N GLN A 196 -4.18 -11.73 12.01
CA GLN A 196 -4.74 -11.56 10.68
C GLN A 196 -5.43 -10.20 10.53
N ILE A 197 -5.19 -9.55 9.40
CA ILE A 197 -5.95 -8.38 8.99
C ILE A 197 -7.18 -8.86 8.25
N ILE A 198 -8.34 -8.62 8.85
CA ILE A 198 -9.64 -9.00 8.30
C ILE A 198 -10.32 -7.77 7.72
N VAL A 199 -10.85 -7.92 6.52
CA VAL A 199 -11.62 -6.89 5.81
C VAL A 199 -13.02 -7.37 5.46
N TRP A 200 -13.92 -6.40 5.32
CA TRP A 200 -15.30 -6.63 4.95
C TRP A 200 -15.80 -5.46 4.09
N ALA A 201 -16.57 -5.75 3.06
CA ALA A 201 -17.27 -4.78 2.23
C ALA A 201 -18.77 -5.03 2.23
N GLU A 202 -19.59 -3.97 2.19
CA GLU A 202 -21.05 -4.09 2.07
C GLU A 202 -21.46 -4.68 0.72
N ASP A 203 -20.84 -4.19 -0.34
CA ASP A 203 -21.14 -4.57 -1.72
C ASP A 203 -19.99 -5.36 -2.35
N PRO A 204 -20.30 -6.38 -3.19
CA PRO A 204 -19.28 -7.16 -3.86
C PRO A 204 -18.65 -6.39 -5.05
N ASN A 205 -17.40 -6.69 -5.37
CA ASN A 205 -16.68 -6.22 -6.56
C ASN A 205 -16.54 -4.68 -6.68
N VAL A 206 -16.62 -3.94 -5.57
CA VAL A 206 -16.55 -2.47 -5.59
C VAL A 206 -15.37 -1.90 -4.82
N LEU A 207 -14.88 -2.59 -3.81
CA LEU A 207 -13.75 -2.15 -2.99
C LEU A 207 -12.50 -2.99 -3.26
N SER A 208 -11.43 -2.33 -3.67
CA SER A 208 -10.08 -2.90 -3.59
C SER A 208 -9.46 -2.58 -2.23
N PHE A 209 -8.83 -3.58 -1.65
CA PHE A 209 -8.05 -3.48 -0.43
C PHE A 209 -6.60 -3.81 -0.76
N ALA A 210 -5.68 -2.98 -0.37
CA ALA A 210 -4.26 -3.20 -0.53
C ALA A 210 -3.56 -3.00 0.81
N VAL A 211 -2.67 -3.91 1.18
CA VAL A 211 -1.89 -3.85 2.40
C VAL A 211 -0.40 -3.77 2.08
N TYR A 212 0.25 -2.86 2.76
CA TYR A 212 1.68 -2.59 2.70
C TYR A 212 2.27 -2.77 4.08
N GLY A 213 3.50 -3.20 4.17
CA GLY A 213 4.14 -3.39 5.46
C GLY A 213 5.62 -3.13 5.46
N LYS A 214 6.11 -2.71 6.62
CA LYS A 214 7.52 -2.61 6.96
C LYS A 214 7.77 -3.51 8.14
N PHE A 215 8.47 -4.61 7.89
CA PHE A 215 8.87 -5.55 8.95
C PHE A 215 9.92 -4.90 9.83
N LYS A 216 9.83 -5.13 11.12
CA LYS A 216 10.90 -4.76 12.03
C LYS A 216 12.03 -5.77 11.90
N TYR A 217 13.26 -5.27 11.87
CA TYR A 217 14.41 -6.15 12.10
C TYR A 217 14.35 -6.67 13.55
N ASN A 218 13.97 -7.91 13.73
CA ASN A 218 14.34 -8.62 14.94
C ASN A 218 15.85 -8.87 14.83
N ILE A 219 16.65 -7.95 15.36
CA ILE A 219 18.04 -8.24 15.66
C ILE A 219 17.95 -9.33 16.73
N ILE A 220 18.01 -10.59 16.30
CA ILE A 220 18.37 -11.66 17.20
C ILE A 220 19.78 -11.24 17.66
N ALA A 221 19.88 -10.76 18.89
CA ALA A 221 21.17 -10.58 19.54
C ALA A 221 21.79 -11.98 19.61
N THR A 222 22.44 -12.38 18.52
CA THR A 222 23.36 -13.50 18.56
C THR A 222 24.40 -13.08 19.57
N ASP A 223 24.44 -13.81 20.67
CA ASP A 223 25.40 -13.64 21.74
C ASP A 223 26.79 -13.25 21.19
N PHE A 224 27.12 -11.97 21.30
CA PHE A 224 28.48 -11.55 21.25
C PHE A 224 29.12 -12.05 22.55
N SER A 225 29.40 -13.33 22.63
CA SER A 225 30.36 -13.85 23.60
C SER A 225 31.75 -13.33 23.19
N VAL A 226 32.05 -12.13 23.64
CA VAL A 226 33.44 -11.63 23.58
C VAL A 226 34.25 -12.45 24.57
N ASN A 227 34.75 -13.60 24.13
CA ASN A 227 35.85 -14.29 24.78
C ASN A 227 37.14 -13.50 24.51
N GLY A 228 37.22 -12.31 25.09
CA GLY A 228 38.44 -11.49 25.12
C GLY A 228 39.17 -11.74 26.43
N ASN A 229 40.15 -12.63 26.42
CA ASN A 229 41.20 -12.64 27.45
C ASN A 229 41.97 -11.32 27.33
N PHE A 230 41.68 -10.36 28.20
CA PHE A 230 42.54 -9.20 28.40
C PHE A 230 43.65 -9.59 29.34
N THR A 231 44.85 -9.84 28.81
CA THR A 231 46.07 -9.90 29.61
C THR A 231 46.53 -8.46 29.80
N VAL A 232 46.43 -7.94 31.04
CA VAL A 232 47.03 -6.66 31.41
C VAL A 232 48.53 -6.96 31.70
N VAL A 233 49.41 -6.33 30.93
CA VAL A 233 50.86 -6.28 31.19
C VAL A 233 51.17 -4.94 31.85
#